data_826421588a95b35ba45c0cde07c4f581
#
_entry.id   826421588a95b35ba45c0cde07c4f581
#
_cell.length_a   1.000
_cell.length_b   1.000
_cell.length_c   1.000
_cell.angle_alpha   90.00
_cell.angle_beta   90.00
_cell.angle_gamma   90.00
#
_symmetry.space_group_name_H-M   'P 1'
#
loop_
_entity.id
_entity.type
_entity.pdbx_description
1 polymer ?
#
loop_
_entity_poly.entity_id
_entity_poly.type
_entity_poly.pdbx_seq_one_letter_code
_entity_poly.pdbx_strand_id
1 'polypeptide(L)'
;MPTFKKYGLLAVIMLHYIHSSQAQNSGTITPAKKWFETISLRGYMQVRYNRLLETNPKLKCEQCDRSWGENGSFFLRRGRLIFSGNIRNNIFFYIQPDFASSTGSTGNILQLRDAYFDIGFDKKNEFRVRLGQSKVPFGFENMQSSQNRLPLDRADGLNSAVANERDLGAFFYWAPEKSRNLFANFVRNNEKGSGDYGVFALGIYNGQTANRPELNNNLHVVSRLSIPIQIGSQIIEPGIQGYIGKYVVPSENRSANVKAVKSFEFNDQRAAASFILYPRPLGIQAEYNVGKGPRYNPGLDSISVQSLSGGYATISYKIIGKRKDEVFFPFTRIQAYNGGKKHELDARTYHVREIDTGVEWQFNKNFELTVSYVLSHRRFEDSRLKVNDQKGRLLRIQAQINF
;
A
#
# COMPACT_ATOMS: atom_id res chain seq x y z
N MET A 1 36.77 42.33 13.94
CA MET A 1 35.90 43.51 13.80
C MET A 1 36.20 44.18 12.49
N PRO A 2 35.26 44.63 11.69
CA PRO A 2 33.79 44.47 11.68
C PRO A 2 33.34 43.79 10.36
N THR A 3 32.10 43.27 10.28
CA THR A 3 31.01 43.90 9.49
C THR A 3 29.78 42.96 9.49
N PHE A 4 28.91 43.17 10.44
CA PHE A 4 27.52 42.75 10.37
C PHE A 4 26.63 43.96 10.14
N LYS A 5 26.35 44.31 8.89
CA LYS A 5 25.32 45.30 8.51
C LYS A 5 25.12 45.30 6.98
N LYS A 6 24.33 44.35 6.45
CA LYS A 6 23.80 44.50 5.08
C LYS A 6 22.57 43.62 4.73
N TYR A 7 21.92 42.95 5.67
CA TYR A 7 20.73 42.14 5.37
C TYR A 7 19.45 42.55 6.11
N GLY A 8 19.42 43.75 6.71
CA GLY A 8 18.27 44.29 7.42
C GLY A 8 17.29 45.14 6.60
N LEU A 9 17.50 45.29 5.29
CA LEU A 9 16.73 46.27 4.48
C LEU A 9 15.87 45.67 3.38
N LEU A 10 15.81 44.36 3.23
CA LEU A 10 14.97 43.68 2.21
C LEU A 10 13.64 43.14 2.76
N ALA A 11 13.42 43.14 4.06
CA ALA A 11 12.19 42.63 4.69
C ALA A 11 11.10 43.70 4.90
N VAL A 12 11.36 44.97 4.66
CA VAL A 12 10.43 46.09 4.93
C VAL A 12 9.77 46.66 3.66
N ILE A 13 10.18 46.28 2.48
CA ILE A 13 9.65 46.86 1.20
C ILE A 13 8.48 46.05 0.61
N MET A 14 8.10 44.90 1.18
CA MET A 14 6.95 44.12 0.70
C MET A 14 5.60 44.39 1.41
N LEU A 15 5.51 45.39 2.25
CA LEU A 15 4.31 45.68 3.06
C LEU A 15 3.55 46.96 2.69
N HIS A 16 3.89 47.66 1.60
CA HIS A 16 3.22 48.91 1.23
C HIS A 16 2.85 48.99 -0.24
N TYR A 17 2.02 48.13 -0.75
CA TYR A 17 1.23 48.40 -1.97
C TYR A 17 -0.13 47.70 -1.88
N ILE A 18 -1.01 48.15 -1.00
CA ILE A 18 -2.44 47.92 -1.11
C ILE A 18 -3.11 49.32 -1.18
N HIS A 19 -3.30 49.81 -2.38
CA HIS A 19 -4.23 50.89 -2.63
C HIS A 19 -5.47 50.37 -3.32
N SER A 20 -6.59 50.60 -2.64
CA SER A 20 -7.96 50.37 -3.00
C SER A 20 -8.35 51.04 -4.32
N SER A 21 -8.87 50.27 -5.27
CA SER A 21 -9.79 50.78 -6.27
C SER A 21 -11.15 50.10 -6.03
N GLN A 22 -12.10 50.88 -5.48
CA GLN A 22 -13.50 50.52 -5.49
C GLN A 22 -14.05 50.72 -6.89
N ALA A 23 -14.57 49.64 -7.48
CA ALA A 23 -15.51 49.72 -8.59
C ALA A 23 -16.72 48.83 -8.21
N GLN A 24 -17.83 49.47 -7.98
CA GLN A 24 -19.13 48.82 -7.81
C GLN A 24 -19.51 48.05 -9.06
N ASN A 25 -19.75 46.74 -8.92
CA ASN A 25 -20.67 46.02 -9.75
C ASN A 25 -21.34 44.92 -8.87
N SER A 26 -22.63 45.10 -8.65
CA SER A 26 -23.51 44.23 -7.87
C SER A 26 -23.87 42.98 -8.68
N GLY A 27 -22.92 42.05 -8.79
CA GLY A 27 -23.15 40.66 -9.03
C GLY A 27 -22.46 39.91 -7.91
N THR A 28 -23.15 39.08 -7.20
CA THR A 28 -22.55 38.20 -6.18
C THR A 28 -21.55 37.26 -6.83
N ILE A 29 -20.36 37.77 -7.14
CA ILE A 29 -19.23 36.93 -7.56
C ILE A 29 -18.74 36.26 -6.30
N THR A 30 -19.13 35.00 -6.10
CA THR A 30 -18.50 34.16 -5.09
C THR A 30 -17.00 34.17 -5.38
N PRO A 31 -16.15 34.69 -4.49
CA PRO A 31 -14.72 34.75 -4.77
C PRO A 31 -14.19 33.35 -5.05
N ALA A 32 -13.41 33.20 -6.12
CA ALA A 32 -12.79 31.92 -6.45
C ALA A 32 -12.02 31.42 -5.23
N LYS A 33 -12.36 30.25 -4.75
CA LYS A 33 -11.68 29.63 -3.59
C LYS A 33 -10.17 29.60 -3.87
N LYS A 34 -9.38 30.08 -2.93
CA LYS A 34 -7.91 29.96 -3.00
C LYS A 34 -7.53 28.49 -2.99
N TRP A 35 -6.45 28.12 -3.69
CA TRP A 35 -6.04 26.71 -3.82
C TRP A 35 -5.89 25.99 -2.47
N PHE A 36 -5.45 26.66 -1.42
CA PHE A 36 -5.27 26.09 -0.07
C PHE A 36 -6.59 25.85 0.65
N GLU A 37 -7.68 26.50 0.27
CA GLU A 37 -9.03 26.26 0.79
C GLU A 37 -9.61 24.94 0.22
N THR A 38 -8.97 24.35 -0.77
CA THR A 38 -9.33 23.06 -1.35
C THR A 38 -8.56 21.89 -0.73
N ILE A 39 -7.63 22.16 0.20
CA ILE A 39 -6.86 21.12 0.89
C ILE A 39 -7.77 20.35 1.83
N SER A 40 -7.82 19.04 1.65
CA SER A 40 -8.44 18.10 2.56
C SER A 40 -7.40 17.53 3.50
N LEU A 41 -7.65 17.64 4.80
CA LEU A 41 -6.92 16.92 5.84
C LEU A 41 -7.81 15.78 6.34
N ARG A 42 -7.31 14.56 6.29
CA ARG A 42 -7.97 13.36 6.83
C ARG A 42 -6.90 12.41 7.35
N GLY A 43 -7.33 11.39 8.07
CA GLY A 43 -6.37 10.44 8.58
C GLY A 43 -7.02 9.22 9.18
N TYR A 44 -6.18 8.33 9.69
CA TYR A 44 -6.61 7.20 10.48
C TYR A 44 -5.52 6.71 11.42
N MET A 45 -5.95 6.15 12.53
CA MET A 45 -5.09 5.52 13.52
C MET A 45 -5.53 4.08 13.75
N GLN A 46 -4.57 3.16 13.81
CA GLN A 46 -4.80 1.74 14.08
C GLN A 46 -4.00 1.34 15.32
N VAL A 47 -4.71 0.89 16.35
CA VAL A 47 -4.13 0.25 17.54
C VAL A 47 -4.42 -1.24 17.44
N ARG A 48 -3.40 -2.05 17.65
CA ARG A 48 -3.51 -3.51 17.51
C ARG A 48 -3.03 -4.21 18.77
N TYR A 49 -3.71 -5.29 19.10
CA TYR A 49 -3.29 -6.29 20.07
C TYR A 49 -3.24 -7.65 19.38
N ASN A 50 -2.11 -8.31 19.46
CA ASN A 50 -1.92 -9.66 18.94
C ASN A 50 -1.67 -10.64 20.08
N ARG A 51 -1.76 -11.94 19.78
CA ARG A 51 -1.13 -13.00 20.54
C ARG A 51 -1.87 -13.42 21.81
N LEU A 52 -3.18 -13.21 21.86
CA LEU A 52 -3.97 -13.71 22.98
C LEU A 52 -3.99 -15.24 23.06
N LEU A 53 -3.89 -15.94 21.92
CA LEU A 53 -3.91 -17.40 21.82
C LEU A 53 -2.81 -17.91 20.89
N GLU A 54 -1.67 -17.24 20.86
CA GLU A 54 -0.54 -17.66 20.06
C GLU A 54 0.09 -18.91 20.65
N THR A 55 0.34 -19.91 19.80
CA THR A 55 0.86 -21.21 20.19
C THR A 55 2.33 -21.40 19.88
N ASN A 56 2.94 -20.52 19.09
CA ASN A 56 4.33 -20.61 18.68
C ASN A 56 5.03 -19.25 18.61
N PRO A 57 5.86 -18.88 19.62
CA PRO A 57 6.58 -17.61 19.63
C PRO A 57 7.67 -17.51 18.55
N LYS A 58 8.07 -18.61 17.90
CA LYS A 58 9.05 -18.62 16.81
C LYS A 58 8.44 -18.32 15.45
N LEU A 59 7.10 -18.37 15.33
CA LEU A 59 6.39 -17.99 14.11
C LEU A 59 6.60 -16.51 13.85
N LYS A 60 7.19 -16.15 12.72
CA LYS A 60 7.51 -14.76 12.33
C LYS A 60 6.96 -14.41 10.97
N CYS A 61 6.63 -13.15 10.78
CA CYS A 61 6.30 -12.55 9.50
C CYS A 61 6.85 -11.12 9.45
N GLU A 62 8.00 -10.92 8.88
CA GLU A 62 8.68 -9.60 8.85
C GLU A 62 7.89 -8.53 8.10
N GLN A 63 7.07 -8.93 7.10
CA GLN A 63 6.21 -8.01 6.34
C GLN A 63 4.87 -7.72 7.01
N CYS A 64 4.48 -8.47 8.05
CA CYS A 64 3.22 -8.30 8.75
C CYS A 64 3.32 -7.16 9.78
N ASP A 65 3.54 -7.51 11.02
CA ASP A 65 3.84 -6.59 12.10
C ASP A 65 4.89 -7.21 13.02
N ARG A 66 5.50 -6.39 13.88
CA ARG A 66 6.62 -6.83 14.70
C ARG A 66 6.25 -7.77 15.83
N SER A 67 5.00 -7.79 16.26
CA SER A 67 4.54 -8.66 17.33
C SER A 67 4.20 -10.05 16.83
N TRP A 68 4.31 -10.33 15.54
CA TRP A 68 4.03 -11.63 14.99
C TRP A 68 5.05 -12.66 15.50
N GLY A 69 4.61 -13.66 16.23
CA GLY A 69 5.47 -14.68 16.81
C GLY A 69 6.22 -14.26 18.09
N GLU A 70 5.99 -13.07 18.68
CA GLU A 70 6.61 -12.55 19.90
C GLU A 70 5.59 -12.35 21.05
N ASN A 71 6.03 -11.86 22.20
CA ASN A 71 5.15 -11.63 23.35
C ASN A 71 3.99 -10.67 23.03
N GLY A 72 2.78 -11.02 23.47
CA GLY A 72 1.59 -10.23 23.21
C GLY A 72 1.66 -8.85 23.83
N SER A 73 1.30 -7.83 23.05
CA SER A 73 1.29 -6.44 23.51
C SER A 73 0.36 -5.57 22.66
N PHE A 74 -0.01 -4.42 23.21
CA PHE A 74 -0.59 -3.34 22.43
C PHE A 74 0.49 -2.57 21.71
N PHE A 75 0.22 -2.16 20.49
CA PHE A 75 1.11 -1.27 19.74
C PHE A 75 0.32 -0.43 18.73
N LEU A 76 0.91 0.73 18.41
CA LEU A 76 0.41 1.59 17.35
C LEU A 76 0.82 0.99 16.00
N ARG A 77 -0.15 0.46 15.25
CA ARG A 77 0.14 -0.18 13.95
C ARG A 77 0.30 0.84 12.84
N ARG A 78 -0.51 1.91 12.87
CA ARG A 78 -0.46 3.04 11.94
C ARG A 78 -0.98 4.30 12.59
N GLY A 79 -0.38 5.42 12.25
CA GLY A 79 -0.85 6.75 12.57
C GLY A 79 -0.63 7.64 11.34
N ARG A 80 -1.63 7.78 10.47
CA ARG A 80 -1.48 8.42 9.16
C ARG A 80 -2.29 9.68 9.05
N LEU A 81 -1.63 10.73 8.57
CA LEU A 81 -2.29 11.94 8.08
C LEU A 81 -2.24 11.95 6.55
N ILE A 82 -3.25 12.54 5.93
CA ILE A 82 -3.35 12.65 4.49
C ILE A 82 -3.69 14.09 4.16
N PHE A 83 -2.77 14.76 3.48
CA PHE A 83 -2.95 16.07 2.90
C PHE A 83 -3.16 15.89 1.41
N SER A 84 -4.29 16.33 0.88
CA SER A 84 -4.57 16.20 -0.54
C SER A 84 -5.48 17.32 -1.03
N GLY A 85 -5.37 17.68 -2.30
CA GLY A 85 -6.21 18.72 -2.88
C GLY A 85 -5.86 19.01 -4.34
N ASN A 86 -6.71 19.82 -4.97
CA ASN A 86 -6.49 20.28 -6.32
C ASN A 86 -5.87 21.69 -6.28
N ILE A 87 -4.65 21.85 -6.82
CA ILE A 87 -4.02 23.17 -7.04
C ILE A 87 -4.72 23.88 -8.20
N ARG A 88 -5.10 23.09 -9.22
CA ARG A 88 -5.91 23.46 -10.38
C ARG A 88 -6.83 22.30 -10.73
N ASN A 89 -7.79 22.51 -11.62
CA ASN A 89 -8.73 21.46 -12.03
C ASN A 89 -8.05 20.19 -12.57
N ASN A 90 -6.84 20.34 -13.10
CA ASN A 90 -6.08 19.24 -13.68
C ASN A 90 -4.78 18.91 -12.89
N ILE A 91 -4.51 19.56 -11.76
CA ILE A 91 -3.32 19.27 -10.93
C ILE A 91 -3.79 18.93 -9.54
N PHE A 92 -3.61 17.67 -9.15
CA PHE A 92 -3.91 17.14 -7.83
C PHE A 92 -2.61 16.77 -7.10
N PHE A 93 -2.52 17.02 -5.80
CA PHE A 93 -1.42 16.56 -4.97
C PHE A 93 -1.88 15.68 -3.83
N TYR A 94 -0.98 14.83 -3.34
CA TYR A 94 -1.22 13.91 -2.24
C TYR A 94 0.06 13.66 -1.45
N ILE A 95 0.02 13.90 -0.15
CA ILE A 95 1.13 13.68 0.78
C ILE A 95 0.60 12.89 1.97
N GLN A 96 1.26 11.77 2.32
CA GLN A 96 0.87 10.92 3.44
C GLN A 96 2.06 10.54 4.32
N PRO A 97 2.30 11.25 5.43
CA PRO A 97 3.16 10.79 6.51
C PRO A 97 2.50 9.66 7.33
N ASP A 98 3.32 8.76 7.88
CA ASP A 98 2.95 7.71 8.82
C ASP A 98 3.84 7.81 10.07
N PHE A 99 3.22 8.09 11.22
CA PHE A 99 3.90 8.30 12.49
C PHE A 99 4.14 7.00 13.27
N ALA A 100 3.64 5.88 12.79
CA ALA A 100 3.79 4.57 13.41
C ALA A 100 4.72 3.64 12.61
N SER A 101 5.60 4.20 11.82
CA SER A 101 6.68 3.44 11.17
C SER A 101 7.75 3.06 12.18
N SER A 102 8.56 2.07 11.85
CA SER A 102 9.59 1.60 12.75
C SER A 102 10.82 1.11 11.99
N THR A 103 12.00 1.31 12.56
CA THR A 103 13.28 0.82 12.03
C THR A 103 14.10 0.19 13.16
N GLY A 104 14.73 -0.96 12.87
CA GLY A 104 15.54 -1.65 13.89
C GLY A 104 14.76 -1.87 15.20
N SER A 105 15.28 -1.40 16.31
CA SER A 105 14.66 -1.45 17.65
C SER A 105 13.74 -0.27 17.95
N THR A 106 13.77 0.80 17.13
CA THR A 106 13.00 2.02 17.36
C THR A 106 11.63 1.94 16.70
N GLY A 107 10.56 2.12 17.48
CA GLY A 107 9.19 2.24 16.99
C GLY A 107 8.73 3.70 16.90
N ASN A 108 7.59 3.92 16.24
CA ASN A 108 6.89 5.20 16.17
C ASN A 108 7.73 6.35 15.58
N ILE A 109 8.46 6.08 14.51
CA ILE A 109 9.15 7.10 13.73
C ILE A 109 8.26 7.62 12.60
N LEU A 110 8.49 8.88 12.21
CA LEU A 110 7.84 9.47 11.04
C LEU A 110 8.48 8.93 9.76
N GLN A 111 7.66 8.44 8.84
CA GLN A 111 8.07 8.04 7.50
C GLN A 111 7.12 8.58 6.45
N LEU A 112 7.65 9.08 5.34
CA LEU A 112 6.86 9.45 4.19
C LEU A 112 6.38 8.19 3.45
N ARG A 113 5.06 8.03 3.33
CA ARG A 113 4.46 6.89 2.61
C ARG A 113 4.15 7.26 1.18
N ASP A 114 3.39 8.30 0.95
CA ASP A 114 3.04 8.80 -0.36
C ASP A 114 3.40 10.28 -0.46
N ALA A 115 3.99 10.70 -1.58
CA ALA A 115 4.25 12.08 -1.95
C ALA A 115 4.26 12.16 -3.48
N TYR A 116 3.13 12.56 -4.06
CA TYR A 116 2.98 12.61 -5.51
C TYR A 116 2.02 13.71 -5.94
N PHE A 117 2.05 13.99 -7.22
CA PHE A 117 1.05 14.81 -7.89
C PHE A 117 0.59 14.15 -9.19
N ASP A 118 -0.68 14.36 -9.51
CA ASP A 118 -1.30 13.93 -10.77
C ASP A 118 -1.51 15.15 -11.67
N ILE A 119 -1.18 15.01 -12.96
CA ILE A 119 -1.46 15.99 -14.00
C ILE A 119 -2.43 15.36 -14.99
N GLY A 120 -3.62 15.92 -15.10
CA GLY A 120 -4.62 15.54 -16.11
C GLY A 120 -4.42 16.29 -17.43
N PHE A 121 -4.65 15.62 -18.54
CA PHE A 121 -4.44 16.17 -19.89
C PHE A 121 -5.74 16.55 -20.60
N ASP A 122 -6.88 16.15 -20.07
CA ASP A 122 -8.20 16.43 -20.60
C ASP A 122 -9.12 17.07 -19.55
N LYS A 123 -10.26 17.62 -19.97
CA LYS A 123 -11.22 18.32 -19.09
C LYS A 123 -11.77 17.43 -17.96
N LYS A 124 -11.84 16.11 -18.16
CA LYS A 124 -12.37 15.13 -17.21
C LYS A 124 -11.27 14.41 -16.43
N ASN A 125 -9.99 14.71 -16.73
CA ASN A 125 -8.83 14.02 -16.16
C ASN A 125 -8.89 12.50 -16.36
N GLU A 126 -9.45 12.05 -17.49
CA GLU A 126 -9.50 10.63 -17.84
C GLU A 126 -8.08 10.10 -18.15
N PHE A 127 -7.25 10.95 -18.78
CA PHE A 127 -5.83 10.71 -19.02
C PHE A 127 -5.00 11.53 -18.04
N ARG A 128 -4.16 10.89 -17.26
CA ARG A 128 -3.30 11.58 -16.28
C ARG A 128 -1.96 10.90 -16.08
N VAL A 129 -0.97 11.67 -15.71
CA VAL A 129 0.34 11.19 -15.26
C VAL A 129 0.50 11.52 -13.79
N ARG A 130 0.91 10.52 -13.02
CA ARG A 130 1.34 10.64 -11.63
C ARG A 130 2.85 10.66 -11.56
N LEU A 131 3.43 11.62 -10.85
CA LEU A 131 4.85 11.73 -10.60
C LEU A 131 5.10 11.77 -9.10
N GLY A 132 6.07 10.98 -8.63
CA GLY A 132 6.47 10.93 -7.23
C GLY A 132 6.37 9.55 -6.59
N GLN A 133 6.46 9.50 -5.27
CA GLN A 133 6.35 8.27 -4.49
C GLN A 133 4.88 7.91 -4.28
N SER A 134 4.45 6.81 -4.86
CA SER A 134 3.08 6.30 -4.74
C SER A 134 3.04 4.78 -4.81
N LYS A 135 1.87 4.21 -4.57
CA LYS A 135 1.69 2.77 -4.78
C LYS A 135 1.92 2.41 -6.25
N VAL A 136 2.72 1.37 -6.46
CA VAL A 136 2.93 0.77 -7.79
C VAL A 136 1.63 0.06 -8.21
N PRO A 137 1.15 0.24 -9.44
CA PRO A 137 -0.10 -0.38 -9.90
C PRO A 137 0.06 -1.89 -10.18
N PHE A 138 0.46 -2.65 -9.16
CA PHE A 138 0.61 -4.10 -9.17
C PHE A 138 0.01 -4.72 -7.91
N GLY A 139 -1.00 -5.56 -8.08
CA GLY A 139 -1.79 -6.18 -7.02
C GLY A 139 -2.92 -5.29 -6.51
N PHE A 140 -4.17 -5.76 -6.64
CA PHE A 140 -5.34 -5.05 -6.13
C PHE A 140 -5.21 -4.81 -4.61
N GLU A 141 -4.84 -5.84 -3.84
CA GLU A 141 -4.64 -5.72 -2.40
C GLU A 141 -3.47 -4.77 -2.05
N ASN A 142 -2.42 -4.71 -2.86
CA ASN A 142 -1.33 -3.76 -2.68
C ASN A 142 -1.81 -2.31 -2.86
N MET A 143 -2.71 -2.07 -3.81
CA MET A 143 -3.30 -0.76 -4.05
C MET A 143 -4.36 -0.37 -3.01
N GLN A 144 -5.03 -1.33 -2.33
CA GLN A 144 -5.95 -1.00 -1.25
C GLN A 144 -5.27 -0.23 -0.13
N SER A 145 -5.96 0.78 0.41
CA SER A 145 -5.56 1.39 1.67
C SER A 145 -5.70 0.37 2.80
N SER A 146 -4.79 0.42 3.78
CA SER A 146 -4.87 -0.47 4.94
C SER A 146 -6.10 -0.23 5.82
N GLN A 147 -6.78 0.90 5.66
CA GLN A 147 -8.07 1.17 6.30
C GLN A 147 -9.24 0.46 5.60
N ASN A 148 -9.07 -0.02 4.37
CA ASN A 148 -10.15 -0.63 3.57
C ASN A 148 -10.01 -2.15 3.42
N ARG A 149 -8.97 -2.77 3.99
CA ARG A 149 -8.77 -4.22 3.87
C ARG A 149 -9.45 -4.97 5.01
N LEU A 150 -10.04 -6.10 4.72
CA LEU A 150 -10.59 -7.01 5.74
C LEU A 150 -9.50 -7.75 6.50
N PRO A 151 -8.57 -8.48 5.86
CA PRO A 151 -7.44 -9.07 6.56
C PRO A 151 -6.48 -8.00 7.06
N LEU A 152 -5.97 -8.17 8.27
CA LEU A 152 -5.11 -7.18 8.92
C LEU A 152 -3.78 -6.96 8.20
N ASP A 153 -3.26 -7.99 7.51
CA ASP A 153 -2.04 -7.89 6.71
C ASP A 153 -2.28 -8.39 5.28
N ARG A 154 -1.40 -7.97 4.36
CA ARG A 154 -1.46 -8.36 2.95
C ARG A 154 -0.97 -9.79 2.74
N ALA A 155 -1.50 -10.42 1.70
CA ALA A 155 -1.06 -11.73 1.27
C ALA A 155 0.41 -11.69 0.78
N ASP A 156 1.19 -12.67 1.21
CA ASP A 156 2.62 -12.76 0.93
C ASP A 156 2.92 -12.78 -0.58
N GLY A 157 2.10 -13.47 -1.36
CA GLY A 157 2.29 -13.60 -2.81
C GLY A 157 2.40 -12.25 -3.51
N LEU A 158 1.47 -11.33 -3.25
CA LEU A 158 1.43 -10.01 -3.88
C LEU A 158 2.34 -9.01 -3.17
N ASN A 159 2.39 -9.03 -1.84
CA ASN A 159 3.18 -8.08 -1.06
C ASN A 159 4.68 -8.27 -1.21
N SER A 160 5.14 -9.49 -1.53
CA SER A 160 6.56 -9.76 -1.84
C SER A 160 7.05 -9.13 -3.15
N ALA A 161 6.16 -8.59 -3.98
CA ALA A 161 6.53 -7.93 -5.23
C ALA A 161 7.15 -6.55 -5.01
N VAL A 162 6.49 -5.73 -4.16
CA VAL A 162 6.92 -4.36 -3.83
C VAL A 162 6.77 -4.17 -2.33
N ALA A 163 7.85 -4.11 -1.58
CA ALA A 163 7.79 -3.88 -0.15
C ALA A 163 7.16 -2.52 0.14
N ASN A 164 6.29 -2.47 1.14
CA ASN A 164 5.51 -1.28 1.48
C ASN A 164 4.60 -0.76 0.35
N GLU A 165 4.43 -1.52 -0.74
CA GLU A 165 3.59 -1.30 -1.92
C GLU A 165 3.94 -0.07 -2.77
N ARG A 166 4.95 0.69 -2.42
CA ARG A 166 5.26 2.01 -3.00
C ARG A 166 6.65 2.09 -3.56
N ASP A 167 6.79 2.95 -4.55
CA ASP A 167 8.10 3.35 -5.08
C ASP A 167 8.03 4.75 -5.70
N LEU A 168 9.19 5.33 -5.96
CA LEU A 168 9.34 6.58 -6.69
C LEU A 168 9.31 6.29 -8.20
N GLY A 169 8.42 6.98 -8.93
CA GLY A 169 8.26 6.73 -10.36
C GLY A 169 7.34 7.71 -11.08
N ALA A 170 7.09 7.39 -12.34
CA ALA A 170 6.15 8.04 -13.22
C ALA A 170 5.12 7.02 -13.73
N PHE A 171 3.85 7.28 -13.53
CA PHE A 171 2.76 6.37 -13.86
C PHE A 171 1.70 7.09 -14.69
N PHE A 172 1.45 6.58 -15.87
CA PHE A 172 0.32 6.98 -16.70
C PHE A 172 -0.92 6.17 -16.31
N TYR A 173 -2.05 6.84 -16.18
CA TYR A 173 -3.35 6.24 -15.90
C TYR A 173 -4.39 6.71 -16.91
N TRP A 174 -5.18 5.78 -17.38
CA TRP A 174 -6.39 6.06 -18.15
C TRP A 174 -7.60 5.40 -17.49
N ALA A 175 -8.66 6.19 -17.31
CA ALA A 175 -9.97 5.67 -16.91
C ALA A 175 -11.07 6.63 -17.35
N PRO A 176 -12.13 6.14 -18.02
CA PRO A 176 -13.33 6.94 -18.29
C PRO A 176 -13.89 7.54 -16.99
N GLU A 177 -14.47 8.73 -17.08
CA GLU A 177 -15.05 9.44 -15.92
C GLU A 177 -16.01 8.54 -15.10
N LYS A 178 -16.83 7.75 -15.77
CA LYS A 178 -17.74 6.78 -15.12
C LYS A 178 -16.99 5.80 -14.23
N SER A 179 -15.89 5.23 -14.71
CA SER A 179 -15.07 4.28 -13.96
C SER A 179 -14.34 4.96 -12.80
N ARG A 180 -13.85 6.18 -12.99
CA ARG A 180 -13.22 6.98 -11.92
C ARG A 180 -14.19 7.25 -10.77
N ASN A 181 -15.40 7.68 -11.10
CA ASN A 181 -16.46 7.91 -10.12
C ASN A 181 -16.83 6.62 -9.38
N LEU A 182 -16.85 5.49 -10.08
CA LEU A 182 -17.11 4.18 -9.49
C LEU A 182 -16.02 3.77 -8.50
N PHE A 183 -14.74 3.88 -8.86
CA PHE A 183 -13.61 3.60 -7.96
C PHE A 183 -13.64 4.51 -6.72
N ALA A 184 -13.95 5.79 -6.88
CA ALA A 184 -14.09 6.71 -5.75
C ALA A 184 -15.26 6.31 -4.83
N ASN A 185 -16.37 5.86 -5.40
CA ASN A 185 -17.53 5.40 -4.65
C ASN A 185 -17.25 4.13 -3.86
N PHE A 186 -16.51 3.16 -4.39
CA PHE A 186 -16.13 1.96 -3.64
C PHE A 186 -15.35 2.29 -2.36
N VAL A 187 -14.46 3.28 -2.43
CA VAL A 187 -13.72 3.75 -1.24
C VAL A 187 -14.63 4.53 -0.29
N ARG A 188 -15.42 5.46 -0.81
CA ARG A 188 -16.30 6.32 -0.02
C ARG A 188 -17.39 5.53 0.73
N ASN A 189 -17.94 4.51 0.09
CA ASN A 189 -19.00 3.67 0.65
C ASN A 189 -18.45 2.45 1.41
N ASN A 190 -17.13 2.42 1.64
CA ASN A 190 -16.45 1.32 2.31
C ASN A 190 -16.76 -0.06 1.70
N GLU A 191 -16.79 -0.12 0.37
CA GLU A 191 -16.99 -1.37 -0.39
C GLU A 191 -15.66 -2.08 -0.69
N LYS A 192 -14.65 -1.82 0.11
CA LYS A 192 -13.33 -2.48 0.03
C LYS A 192 -12.58 -2.22 -1.29
N GLY A 193 -12.78 -1.05 -1.89
CA GLY A 193 -12.11 -0.63 -3.12
C GLY A 193 -10.62 -0.33 -2.96
N SER A 194 -9.87 -0.44 -4.06
CA SER A 194 -8.43 -0.11 -4.09
C SER A 194 -8.17 1.40 -4.26
N GLY A 195 -9.12 2.15 -4.81
CA GLY A 195 -8.96 3.53 -5.25
C GLY A 195 -8.79 3.64 -6.77
N ASP A 196 -8.63 4.88 -7.27
CA ASP A 196 -8.49 5.15 -8.70
C ASP A 196 -7.03 5.03 -9.17
N TYR A 197 -6.68 3.85 -9.65
CA TYR A 197 -5.41 3.54 -10.33
C TYR A 197 -5.61 3.29 -11.83
N GLY A 198 -6.65 3.89 -12.43
CA GLY A 198 -7.01 3.73 -13.83
C GLY A 198 -7.65 2.37 -14.16
N VAL A 199 -8.35 2.32 -15.28
CA VAL A 199 -8.72 1.08 -15.96
C VAL A 199 -7.47 0.49 -16.63
N PHE A 200 -6.65 1.34 -17.23
CA PHE A 200 -5.32 1.01 -17.73
C PHE A 200 -4.28 1.85 -17.01
N ALA A 201 -3.15 1.22 -16.67
CA ALA A 201 -1.97 1.85 -16.11
C ALA A 201 -0.71 1.35 -16.79
N LEU A 202 0.23 2.27 -17.03
CA LEU A 202 1.59 2.00 -17.48
C LEU A 202 2.55 2.87 -16.68
N GLY A 203 3.66 2.33 -16.18
CA GLY A 203 4.58 3.13 -15.38
C GLY A 203 6.01 2.62 -15.40
N ILE A 204 6.90 3.53 -15.01
CA ILE A 204 8.31 3.26 -14.73
C ILE A 204 8.62 3.70 -13.31
N TYR A 205 9.43 2.92 -12.59
CA TYR A 205 9.77 3.21 -11.20
C TYR A 205 11.12 2.59 -10.82
N ASN A 206 11.73 3.05 -9.73
CA ASN A 206 13.08 2.63 -9.33
C ASN A 206 13.21 1.13 -9.07
N GLY A 207 12.24 0.49 -8.44
CA GLY A 207 12.28 -0.94 -8.14
C GLY A 207 12.88 -1.28 -6.77
N GLN A 208 13.49 -0.33 -6.06
CA GLN A 208 14.12 -0.54 -4.75
C GLN A 208 13.19 -0.29 -3.56
N THR A 209 11.95 0.14 -3.80
CA THR A 209 10.89 0.47 -2.83
C THR A 209 10.94 1.89 -2.28
N ALA A 210 9.85 2.29 -1.61
CA ALA A 210 9.72 3.60 -1.02
C ALA A 210 10.88 3.97 -0.08
N ASN A 211 11.31 5.22 -0.16
CA ASN A 211 12.35 5.83 0.70
C ASN A 211 13.73 5.15 0.59
N ARG A 212 14.01 4.51 -0.54
CA ARG A 212 15.31 3.94 -0.84
C ARG A 212 15.87 4.52 -2.13
N PRO A 213 17.19 4.76 -2.20
CA PRO A 213 17.81 5.19 -3.44
C PRO A 213 17.77 4.09 -4.50
N GLU A 214 17.83 4.47 -5.75
CA GLU A 214 18.12 3.56 -6.86
C GLU A 214 19.55 3.02 -6.73
N LEU A 215 19.72 1.71 -6.94
CA LEU A 215 21.00 1.03 -6.79
C LEU A 215 21.57 0.49 -8.12
N ASN A 216 20.81 0.65 -9.20
CA ASN A 216 21.26 0.29 -10.56
C ASN A 216 20.63 1.26 -11.58
N ASN A 217 20.96 1.12 -12.85
CA ASN A 217 20.40 1.93 -13.95
C ASN A 217 19.22 1.25 -14.65
N ASN A 218 18.51 0.34 -13.96
CA ASN A 218 17.43 -0.45 -14.55
C ASN A 218 16.10 -0.15 -13.87
N LEU A 219 15.37 0.83 -14.39
CA LEU A 219 14.01 1.10 -13.94
C LEU A 219 13.10 -0.12 -14.18
N HIS A 220 12.22 -0.38 -13.26
CA HIS A 220 11.14 -1.33 -13.45
C HIS A 220 10.04 -0.73 -14.32
N VAL A 221 9.44 -1.56 -15.18
CA VAL A 221 8.28 -1.21 -15.99
C VAL A 221 7.09 -2.02 -15.50
N VAL A 222 5.96 -1.37 -15.25
CA VAL A 222 4.71 -2.01 -14.80
C VAL A 222 3.57 -1.66 -15.75
N SER A 223 2.69 -2.63 -16.01
CA SER A 223 1.43 -2.41 -16.72
C SER A 223 0.28 -3.14 -16.01
N ARG A 224 -0.91 -2.53 -16.04
CA ARG A 224 -2.14 -3.06 -15.47
C ARG A 224 -3.34 -2.73 -16.36
N LEU A 225 -4.22 -3.70 -16.54
CA LEU A 225 -5.56 -3.52 -17.09
C LEU A 225 -6.56 -4.12 -16.10
N SER A 226 -7.56 -3.36 -15.68
CA SER A 226 -8.59 -3.82 -14.75
C SER A 226 -9.89 -3.06 -15.01
N ILE A 227 -10.95 -3.80 -15.32
CA ILE A 227 -12.19 -3.21 -15.87
C ILE A 227 -13.34 -3.47 -14.90
N PRO A 228 -13.92 -2.43 -14.27
CA PRO A 228 -15.12 -2.59 -13.47
C PRO A 228 -16.34 -2.79 -14.39
N ILE A 229 -17.03 -3.91 -14.20
CA ILE A 229 -18.21 -4.32 -14.98
C ILE A 229 -19.39 -4.46 -14.03
N GLN A 230 -20.47 -3.76 -14.31
CA GLN A 230 -21.71 -3.86 -13.56
C GLN A 230 -22.61 -4.97 -14.13
N ILE A 231 -23.04 -5.89 -13.30
CA ILE A 231 -23.95 -7.00 -13.64
C ILE A 231 -25.12 -6.95 -12.64
N GLY A 232 -26.23 -6.36 -13.04
CA GLY A 232 -27.35 -6.09 -12.14
C GLY A 232 -26.94 -5.16 -10.99
N SER A 233 -27.15 -5.60 -9.76
CA SER A 233 -26.74 -4.89 -8.54
C SER A 233 -25.27 -5.14 -8.19
N GLN A 234 -24.67 -6.17 -8.72
CA GLN A 234 -23.29 -6.56 -8.47
C GLN A 234 -22.29 -5.85 -9.38
N ILE A 235 -21.07 -5.71 -8.91
CA ILE A 235 -19.96 -5.21 -9.71
C ILE A 235 -18.78 -6.16 -9.57
N ILE A 236 -18.25 -6.57 -10.71
CA ILE A 236 -17.02 -7.35 -10.81
C ILE A 236 -15.90 -6.49 -11.39
N GLU A 237 -14.65 -6.77 -11.00
CA GLU A 237 -13.46 -6.13 -11.56
C GLU A 237 -12.40 -7.20 -11.84
N PRO A 238 -12.45 -7.87 -13.02
CA PRO A 238 -11.34 -8.68 -13.49
C PRO A 238 -10.17 -7.79 -13.86
N GLY A 239 -8.94 -8.29 -13.61
CA GLY A 239 -7.73 -7.55 -13.94
C GLY A 239 -6.55 -8.46 -14.24
N ILE A 240 -5.64 -7.95 -15.09
CA ILE A 240 -4.33 -8.53 -15.37
C ILE A 240 -3.27 -7.45 -15.19
N GLN A 241 -2.09 -7.85 -14.73
CA GLN A 241 -1.01 -6.92 -14.45
C GLN A 241 0.35 -7.62 -14.47
N GLY A 242 1.39 -6.87 -14.75
CA GLY A 242 2.74 -7.41 -14.74
C GLY A 242 3.78 -6.33 -14.60
N TYR A 243 4.97 -6.72 -14.17
CA TYR A 243 6.14 -5.87 -14.19
C TYR A 243 7.39 -6.65 -14.54
N ILE A 244 8.37 -5.93 -15.04
CA ILE A 244 9.73 -6.42 -15.34
C ILE A 244 10.75 -5.38 -14.89
N GLY A 245 11.92 -5.84 -14.44
CA GLY A 245 13.05 -4.99 -14.08
C GLY A 245 14.19 -5.81 -13.49
N LYS A 246 15.15 -5.11 -12.89
CA LYS A 246 16.24 -5.73 -12.14
C LYS A 246 16.31 -5.17 -10.73
N TYR A 247 16.31 -6.04 -9.76
CA TYR A 247 16.39 -5.71 -8.35
C TYR A 247 17.81 -5.94 -7.81
N VAL A 248 18.36 -4.97 -7.11
CA VAL A 248 19.60 -5.14 -6.35
C VAL A 248 19.25 -5.51 -4.91
N VAL A 249 19.76 -6.65 -4.44
CA VAL A 249 19.71 -6.96 -3.01
C VAL A 249 20.73 -6.05 -2.32
N PRO A 250 20.30 -5.09 -1.48
CA PRO A 250 21.22 -4.12 -0.89
C PRO A 250 22.14 -4.78 0.16
N SER A 251 23.29 -4.18 0.42
CA SER A 251 24.32 -4.75 1.30
C SER A 251 23.83 -5.06 2.71
N GLU A 252 22.96 -4.21 3.26
CA GLU A 252 22.35 -4.40 4.57
C GLU A 252 21.39 -5.59 4.65
N ASN A 253 20.94 -6.09 3.48
CA ASN A 253 20.10 -7.29 3.37
C ASN A 253 20.91 -8.51 2.91
N ARG A 254 22.23 -8.52 3.10
CA ARG A 254 23.11 -9.66 2.78
C ARG A 254 23.80 -10.15 4.05
N SER A 255 23.83 -11.46 4.24
CA SER A 255 24.70 -12.09 5.22
C SER A 255 26.17 -12.01 4.76
N ALA A 256 27.10 -12.04 5.69
CA ALA A 256 28.54 -11.89 5.39
C ALA A 256 29.09 -12.93 4.38
N ASN A 257 28.54 -14.14 4.38
CA ASN A 257 29.04 -15.25 3.55
C ASN A 257 28.11 -15.64 2.42
N VAL A 258 26.97 -14.96 2.22
CA VAL A 258 26.05 -15.30 1.14
C VAL A 258 26.69 -14.98 -0.20
N LYS A 259 26.54 -15.88 -1.16
CA LYS A 259 27.11 -15.77 -2.51
C LYS A 259 26.03 -15.31 -3.51
N ALA A 260 26.49 -14.76 -4.64
CA ALA A 260 25.67 -14.51 -5.82
C ALA A 260 26.41 -15.01 -7.07
N VAL A 261 25.69 -15.40 -8.12
CA VAL A 261 26.30 -16.00 -9.31
C VAL A 261 27.22 -15.03 -10.05
N LYS A 262 26.85 -13.75 -10.18
CA LYS A 262 27.67 -12.71 -10.85
C LYS A 262 27.74 -11.42 -10.03
N SER A 263 26.61 -10.94 -9.59
CA SER A 263 26.43 -9.72 -8.82
C SER A 263 25.19 -9.88 -7.94
N PHE A 264 24.92 -8.91 -7.09
CA PHE A 264 23.67 -8.91 -6.32
C PHE A 264 22.53 -8.20 -7.03
N GLU A 265 22.63 -8.00 -8.34
CA GLU A 265 21.59 -7.54 -9.23
C GLU A 265 20.92 -8.75 -9.92
N PHE A 266 19.60 -8.85 -9.82
CA PHE A 266 18.84 -10.00 -10.30
C PHE A 266 17.65 -9.56 -11.16
N ASN A 267 17.34 -10.30 -12.20
CA ASN A 267 16.07 -10.14 -12.90
C ASN A 267 14.91 -10.36 -11.93
N ASP A 268 13.93 -9.47 -11.98
CA ASP A 268 12.71 -9.50 -11.18
C ASP A 268 11.52 -9.20 -12.09
N GLN A 269 10.66 -10.19 -12.29
CA GLN A 269 9.51 -10.07 -13.18
C GLN A 269 8.34 -10.90 -12.67
N ARG A 270 7.14 -10.36 -12.78
CA ARG A 270 5.90 -11.03 -12.38
C ARG A 270 4.75 -10.70 -13.31
N ALA A 271 3.87 -11.67 -13.48
CA ALA A 271 2.53 -11.50 -14.02
C ALA A 271 1.52 -11.92 -12.98
N ALA A 272 0.39 -11.23 -12.92
CA ALA A 272 -0.69 -11.53 -11.98
C ALA A 272 -2.06 -11.33 -12.63
N ALA A 273 -3.04 -12.11 -12.15
CA ALA A 273 -4.45 -11.92 -12.43
C ALA A 273 -5.20 -11.63 -11.14
N SER A 274 -6.25 -10.82 -11.24
CA SER A 274 -7.14 -10.48 -10.13
C SER A 274 -8.60 -10.65 -10.53
N PHE A 275 -9.44 -11.04 -9.57
CA PHE A 275 -10.87 -11.06 -9.69
C PHE A 275 -11.52 -10.52 -8.43
N ILE A 276 -12.26 -9.44 -8.57
CA ILE A 276 -12.94 -8.77 -7.46
C ILE A 276 -14.44 -8.80 -7.73
N LEU A 277 -15.20 -9.32 -6.79
CA LEU A 277 -16.64 -9.13 -6.66
C LEU A 277 -16.86 -8.23 -5.44
N TYR A 278 -17.35 -7.01 -5.68
CA TYR A 278 -17.56 -6.05 -4.59
C TYR A 278 -18.68 -6.49 -3.65
N PRO A 279 -18.56 -6.27 -2.31
CA PRO A 279 -19.49 -6.82 -1.31
C PRO A 279 -20.87 -6.15 -1.35
N ARG A 280 -21.80 -6.70 -2.19
CA ARG A 280 -23.19 -6.23 -2.42
C ARG A 280 -24.19 -7.37 -2.44
N PRO A 281 -24.46 -8.17 -1.38
CA PRO A 281 -23.72 -8.22 -0.11
C PRO A 281 -22.52 -9.17 -0.14
N LEU A 282 -22.48 -10.18 -1.05
CA LEU A 282 -21.37 -11.11 -1.20
C LEU A 282 -20.17 -10.40 -1.84
N GLY A 283 -19.00 -10.55 -1.22
CA GLY A 283 -17.72 -10.07 -1.73
C GLY A 283 -16.73 -11.21 -1.94
N ILE A 284 -16.01 -11.18 -3.05
CA ILE A 284 -14.87 -12.06 -3.32
C ILE A 284 -13.70 -11.19 -3.79
N GLN A 285 -12.54 -11.43 -3.23
CA GLN A 285 -11.30 -10.79 -3.68
C GLN A 285 -10.25 -11.88 -3.84
N ALA A 286 -9.82 -12.13 -5.06
CA ALA A 286 -8.83 -13.15 -5.37
C ALA A 286 -7.76 -12.60 -6.30
N GLU A 287 -6.51 -12.97 -6.03
CA GLU A 287 -5.36 -12.64 -6.87
C GLU A 287 -4.38 -13.81 -6.88
N TYR A 288 -3.75 -14.02 -8.01
CA TYR A 288 -2.67 -15.00 -8.15
C TYR A 288 -1.57 -14.43 -9.03
N ASN A 289 -0.30 -14.65 -8.63
CA ASN A 289 0.85 -14.22 -9.41
C ASN A 289 1.85 -15.35 -9.61
N VAL A 290 2.56 -15.24 -10.73
CA VAL A 290 3.70 -16.09 -11.12
C VAL A 290 4.85 -15.20 -11.60
N GLY A 291 6.07 -15.67 -11.45
CA GLY A 291 7.22 -14.91 -11.90
C GLY A 291 8.55 -15.54 -11.58
N LYS A 292 9.60 -14.73 -11.73
CA LYS A 292 10.97 -15.05 -11.36
C LYS A 292 11.58 -13.86 -10.65
N GLY A 293 12.42 -14.13 -9.65
CA GLY A 293 13.11 -13.09 -8.91
C GLY A 293 14.20 -13.67 -8.00
N PRO A 294 14.95 -12.80 -7.30
CA PRO A 294 15.97 -13.26 -6.38
C PRO A 294 15.38 -14.11 -5.26
N ARG A 295 16.03 -15.21 -5.00
CA ARG A 295 15.65 -16.16 -3.96
C ARG A 295 16.88 -16.86 -3.42
N TYR A 296 16.97 -16.97 -2.09
CA TYR A 296 18.01 -17.73 -1.41
C TYR A 296 17.90 -19.23 -1.70
N ASN A 297 19.04 -19.86 -1.98
CA ASN A 297 19.17 -21.31 -2.14
C ASN A 297 19.95 -21.87 -0.96
N PRO A 298 19.31 -22.58 -0.01
CA PRO A 298 19.96 -23.09 1.19
C PRO A 298 21.02 -24.16 0.89
N GLY A 299 20.90 -24.89 -0.22
CA GLY A 299 21.87 -25.92 -0.61
C GLY A 299 23.20 -25.36 -1.13
N LEU A 300 23.18 -24.16 -1.72
CA LEU A 300 24.37 -23.51 -2.31
C LEU A 300 24.85 -22.30 -1.52
N ASP A 301 24.15 -21.92 -0.45
CA ASP A 301 24.37 -20.67 0.31
C ASP A 301 24.50 -19.44 -0.60
N SER A 302 23.58 -19.31 -1.53
CA SER A 302 23.65 -18.29 -2.58
C SER A 302 22.27 -17.75 -2.93
N ILE A 303 22.26 -16.51 -3.44
CA ILE A 303 21.08 -15.89 -4.03
C ILE A 303 21.12 -16.10 -5.55
N SER A 304 20.02 -16.56 -6.12
CA SER A 304 19.87 -16.75 -7.58
C SER A 304 18.46 -16.41 -8.03
N VAL A 305 18.28 -16.18 -9.33
CA VAL A 305 16.96 -15.99 -9.92
C VAL A 305 16.24 -17.32 -9.96
N GLN A 306 15.10 -17.41 -9.26
CA GLN A 306 14.28 -18.62 -9.21
C GLN A 306 12.80 -18.28 -9.43
N SER A 307 12.02 -19.31 -9.78
CA SER A 307 10.57 -19.18 -9.93
C SER A 307 9.89 -18.88 -8.61
N LEU A 308 8.82 -18.14 -8.69
CA LEU A 308 7.92 -17.83 -7.58
C LEU A 308 6.46 -17.89 -8.03
N SER A 309 5.59 -18.24 -7.11
CA SER A 309 4.15 -18.23 -7.36
C SER A 309 3.38 -18.12 -6.05
N GLY A 310 2.19 -17.56 -6.12
CA GLY A 310 1.30 -17.51 -4.97
C GLY A 310 0.20 -16.49 -5.13
N GLY A 311 -0.74 -16.55 -4.21
CA GLY A 311 -1.90 -15.69 -4.23
C GLY A 311 -2.79 -15.93 -3.03
N TYR A 312 -3.99 -15.38 -3.11
CA TYR A 312 -5.00 -15.51 -2.07
C TYR A 312 -6.41 -15.47 -2.66
N ALA A 313 -7.36 -15.94 -1.89
CA ALA A 313 -8.78 -15.71 -2.09
C ALA A 313 -9.43 -15.36 -0.76
N THR A 314 -10.18 -14.28 -0.73
CA THR A 314 -10.97 -13.80 0.40
C THR A 314 -12.44 -13.82 0.00
N ILE A 315 -13.27 -14.47 0.80
CA ILE A 315 -14.72 -14.36 0.73
C ILE A 315 -15.19 -13.50 1.91
N SER A 316 -16.18 -12.65 1.68
CA SER A 316 -16.77 -11.80 2.69
C SER A 316 -18.25 -11.58 2.45
N TYR A 317 -18.98 -11.15 3.46
CA TYR A 317 -20.39 -10.83 3.34
C TYR A 317 -20.72 -9.54 4.11
N LYS A 318 -21.37 -8.59 3.45
CA LYS A 318 -21.76 -7.31 4.03
C LYS A 318 -23.12 -7.46 4.74
N ILE A 319 -23.13 -7.33 6.05
CA ILE A 319 -24.34 -7.36 6.89
C ILE A 319 -24.58 -5.94 7.41
N ILE A 320 -25.73 -5.38 7.11
CA ILE A 320 -26.17 -4.08 7.64
C ILE A 320 -26.68 -4.30 9.06
N GLY A 321 -26.13 -3.55 10.02
CA GLY A 321 -26.51 -3.58 11.41
C GLY A 321 -27.82 -2.82 11.68
N LYS A 322 -28.22 -2.78 12.95
CA LYS A 322 -29.46 -2.11 13.38
C LYS A 322 -29.28 -0.60 13.55
N ARG A 323 -28.05 -0.15 13.81
CA ARG A 323 -27.73 1.28 13.97
C ARG A 323 -27.45 1.92 12.63
N LYS A 324 -27.62 3.23 12.55
CA LYS A 324 -27.23 3.99 11.36
C LYS A 324 -25.73 3.81 11.09
N ASP A 325 -25.38 3.51 9.85
CA ASP A 325 -24.00 3.30 9.38
C ASP A 325 -23.27 2.08 10.01
N GLU A 326 -23.97 1.22 10.76
CA GLU A 326 -23.39 0.00 11.31
C GLU A 326 -23.32 -1.10 10.26
N VAL A 327 -22.12 -1.68 10.11
CA VAL A 327 -21.88 -2.76 9.14
C VAL A 327 -20.97 -3.82 9.75
N PHE A 328 -21.24 -5.08 9.44
CA PHE A 328 -20.34 -6.21 9.75
C PHE A 328 -19.86 -6.86 8.46
N PHE A 329 -18.59 -7.21 8.44
CA PHE A 329 -17.98 -8.01 7.39
C PHE A 329 -17.34 -9.27 7.96
N PRO A 330 -18.06 -10.36 8.17
CA PRO A 330 -17.42 -11.65 8.32
C PRO A 330 -16.65 -11.99 7.06
N PHE A 331 -15.44 -12.54 7.24
CA PHE A 331 -14.57 -12.90 6.13
C PHE A 331 -13.71 -14.13 6.43
N THR A 332 -13.31 -14.82 5.39
CA THR A 332 -12.27 -15.84 5.43
C THR A 332 -11.36 -15.66 4.24
N ARG A 333 -10.04 -15.64 4.50
CA ARG A 333 -9.01 -15.63 3.48
C ARG A 333 -8.17 -16.89 3.57
N ILE A 334 -7.88 -17.48 2.42
CA ILE A 334 -6.83 -18.48 2.25
C ILE A 334 -5.70 -17.84 1.44
N GLN A 335 -4.44 -18.13 1.77
CA GLN A 335 -3.29 -17.72 0.97
C GLN A 335 -2.23 -18.81 0.88
N ALA A 336 -1.50 -18.79 -0.23
CA ALA A 336 -0.31 -19.60 -0.41
C ALA A 336 0.77 -18.80 -1.15
N TYR A 337 2.03 -19.02 -0.79
CA TYR A 337 3.17 -18.42 -1.47
C TYR A 337 4.37 -19.37 -1.46
N ASN A 338 5.04 -19.48 -2.60
CA ASN A 338 6.32 -20.17 -2.74
C ASN A 338 7.27 -19.24 -3.54
N GLY A 339 8.33 -18.75 -2.92
CA GLY A 339 9.25 -17.86 -3.59
C GLY A 339 10.19 -17.12 -2.67
N GLY A 340 11.03 -16.27 -3.26
CA GLY A 340 11.89 -15.37 -2.52
C GLY A 340 11.16 -14.09 -2.11
N LYS A 341 11.47 -13.57 -0.91
CA LYS A 341 11.12 -12.21 -0.51
C LYS A 341 12.35 -11.34 -0.65
N LYS A 342 12.50 -10.72 -1.80
CA LYS A 342 13.70 -9.99 -2.22
C LYS A 342 14.13 -8.85 -1.28
N HIS A 343 13.19 -8.35 -0.46
CA HIS A 343 13.42 -7.24 0.48
C HIS A 343 13.87 -7.70 1.88
N GLU A 344 13.92 -9.00 2.11
CA GLU A 344 14.38 -9.60 3.37
C GLU A 344 15.83 -10.07 3.26
N LEU A 345 16.41 -10.47 4.39
CA LEU A 345 17.80 -10.95 4.45
C LEU A 345 18.03 -12.06 3.42
N ASP A 346 19.07 -11.92 2.60
CA ASP A 346 19.48 -12.86 1.55
C ASP A 346 18.38 -13.20 0.53
N ALA A 347 17.40 -12.30 0.30
CA ALA A 347 16.21 -12.61 -0.50
C ALA A 347 15.52 -13.91 -0.02
N ARG A 348 15.33 -14.02 1.29
CA ARG A 348 14.86 -15.18 2.04
C ARG A 348 13.82 -16.00 1.29
N THR A 349 14.03 -17.32 1.24
CA THR A 349 13.08 -18.27 0.67
C THR A 349 11.88 -18.47 1.58
N TYR A 350 10.69 -18.57 1.00
CA TYR A 350 9.43 -18.78 1.72
C TYR A 350 8.56 -19.86 1.09
N HIS A 351 7.93 -20.66 1.98
CA HIS A 351 6.74 -21.45 1.70
C HIS A 351 5.69 -21.08 2.75
N VAL A 352 4.59 -20.48 2.31
CA VAL A 352 3.53 -20.00 3.19
C VAL A 352 2.22 -20.67 2.81
N ARG A 353 1.48 -21.12 3.83
CA ARG A 353 0.07 -21.52 3.73
C ARG A 353 -0.64 -20.97 4.95
N GLU A 354 -1.73 -20.25 4.75
CA GLU A 354 -2.41 -19.55 5.82
C GLU A 354 -3.89 -19.43 5.59
N ILE A 355 -4.65 -19.54 6.67
CA ILE A 355 -6.09 -19.26 6.72
C ILE A 355 -6.28 -18.16 7.76
N ASP A 356 -6.95 -17.08 7.38
CA ASP A 356 -7.29 -15.94 8.24
C ASP A 356 -8.81 -15.76 8.22
N THR A 357 -9.47 -16.02 9.35
CA THR A 357 -10.92 -15.90 9.49
C THR A 357 -11.23 -14.84 10.54
N GLY A 358 -12.15 -13.94 10.23
CA GLY A 358 -12.45 -12.84 11.13
C GLY A 358 -13.75 -12.13 10.84
N VAL A 359 -13.98 -11.11 11.64
CA VAL A 359 -15.09 -10.16 11.47
C VAL A 359 -14.56 -8.76 11.64
N GLU A 360 -14.86 -7.89 10.71
CA GLU A 360 -14.73 -6.45 10.88
C GLU A 360 -16.11 -5.90 11.25
N TRP A 361 -16.17 -5.19 12.37
CA TRP A 361 -17.35 -4.47 12.81
C TRP A 361 -17.11 -2.97 12.67
N GLN A 362 -17.82 -2.34 11.76
CA GLN A 362 -17.88 -0.90 11.60
C GLN A 362 -19.04 -0.38 12.45
N PHE A 363 -18.71 0.15 13.61
CA PHE A 363 -19.70 0.73 14.51
C PHE A 363 -20.36 1.97 13.89
N ASN A 364 -19.58 2.73 13.16
CA ASN A 364 -19.97 3.88 12.35
C ASN A 364 -18.86 4.16 11.31
N LYS A 365 -18.98 5.25 10.55
CA LYS A 365 -17.98 5.64 9.53
C LYS A 365 -16.58 5.95 10.10
N ASN A 366 -16.50 6.28 11.39
CA ASN A 366 -15.26 6.74 12.02
C ASN A 366 -14.59 5.66 12.87
N PHE A 367 -15.31 4.62 13.33
CA PHE A 367 -14.76 3.59 14.21
C PHE A 367 -15.02 2.19 13.67
N GLU A 368 -13.95 1.39 13.65
CA GLU A 368 -13.96 -0.01 13.21
C GLU A 368 -13.19 -0.87 14.23
N LEU A 369 -13.70 -2.07 14.48
CA LEU A 369 -13.05 -3.11 15.26
C LEU A 369 -12.94 -4.37 14.41
N THR A 370 -11.74 -4.88 14.21
CA THR A 370 -11.51 -6.15 13.51
C THR A 370 -10.95 -7.17 14.48
N VAL A 371 -11.57 -8.35 14.50
CA VAL A 371 -11.09 -9.52 15.23
C VAL A 371 -10.84 -10.62 14.23
N SER A 372 -9.64 -11.21 14.23
CA SER A 372 -9.31 -12.31 13.32
C SER A 372 -8.49 -13.39 14.02
N TYR A 373 -8.71 -14.62 13.56
CA TYR A 373 -8.01 -15.82 13.97
C TYR A 373 -7.26 -16.39 12.78
N VAL A 374 -5.95 -16.59 12.95
CA VAL A 374 -5.05 -17.01 11.87
C VAL A 374 -4.45 -18.36 12.17
N LEU A 375 -4.58 -19.28 11.22
CA LEU A 375 -3.85 -20.55 11.17
C LEU A 375 -2.72 -20.39 10.17
N SER A 376 -1.47 -20.39 10.63
CA SER A 376 -0.31 -20.11 9.79
C SER A 376 0.68 -21.26 9.79
N HIS A 377 1.18 -21.58 8.61
CA HIS A 377 2.32 -22.46 8.40
C HIS A 377 3.32 -21.73 7.48
N ARG A 378 4.51 -21.43 8.02
CA ARG A 378 5.57 -20.69 7.33
C ARG A 378 6.88 -21.44 7.45
N ARG A 379 7.42 -21.87 6.33
CA ARG A 379 8.81 -22.28 6.21
C ARG A 379 9.58 -21.14 5.56
N PHE A 380 10.65 -20.66 6.20
CA PHE A 380 11.49 -19.58 5.68
C PHE A 380 12.96 -19.80 6.00
N GLU A 381 13.83 -19.55 5.03
CA GLU A 381 15.23 -19.92 5.06
C GLU A 381 16.10 -18.80 4.48
N ASP A 382 17.16 -18.48 5.17
CA ASP A 382 18.27 -17.63 4.72
C ASP A 382 19.60 -18.20 5.22
N SER A 383 20.71 -17.53 4.98
CA SER A 383 22.05 -18.01 5.36
C SER A 383 22.21 -18.21 6.87
N ARG A 384 21.43 -17.50 7.70
CA ARG A 384 21.43 -17.62 9.17
C ARG A 384 20.44 -18.66 9.69
N LEU A 385 19.37 -18.89 8.94
CA LEU A 385 18.28 -19.82 9.26
C LEU A 385 18.16 -20.85 8.15
N LYS A 386 19.01 -21.86 8.16
CA LYS A 386 19.08 -22.90 7.10
C LYS A 386 17.81 -23.75 7.00
N VAL A 387 17.16 -24.00 8.11
CA VAL A 387 15.88 -24.72 8.19
C VAL A 387 15.02 -24.06 9.26
N ASN A 388 13.90 -23.51 8.89
CA ASN A 388 12.93 -22.92 9.83
C ASN A 388 11.52 -23.17 9.35
N ASP A 389 10.85 -24.17 9.92
CA ASP A 389 9.47 -24.56 9.63
C ASP A 389 8.63 -24.31 10.89
N GLN A 390 7.67 -23.37 10.79
CA GLN A 390 6.90 -22.90 11.94
C GLN A 390 5.39 -22.97 11.64
N LYS A 391 4.65 -23.55 12.59
CA LYS A 391 3.18 -23.56 12.60
C LYS A 391 2.70 -22.85 13.84
N GLY A 392 1.64 -22.09 13.73
CA GLY A 392 1.08 -21.36 14.86
C GLY A 392 -0.34 -20.86 14.61
N ARG A 393 -0.95 -20.39 15.69
CA ARG A 393 -2.30 -19.84 15.74
C ARG A 393 -2.25 -18.49 16.42
N LEU A 394 -2.90 -17.50 15.83
CA LEU A 394 -2.90 -16.14 16.38
C LEU A 394 -4.32 -15.63 16.48
N LEU A 395 -4.67 -15.04 17.62
CA LEU A 395 -5.83 -14.18 17.73
C LEU A 395 -5.36 -12.72 17.67
N ARG A 396 -5.96 -11.94 16.81
CA ARG A 396 -5.57 -10.56 16.51
C ARG A 396 -6.78 -9.65 16.62
N ILE A 397 -6.59 -8.51 17.30
CA ILE A 397 -7.64 -7.51 17.49
C ILE A 397 -7.07 -6.16 17.06
N GLN A 398 -7.80 -5.43 16.23
CA GLN A 398 -7.42 -4.09 15.79
C GLN A 398 -8.60 -3.13 15.92
N ALA A 399 -8.38 -2.05 16.64
CA ALA A 399 -9.26 -0.89 16.63
C ALA A 399 -8.73 0.16 15.65
N GLN A 400 -9.62 0.77 14.87
CA GLN A 400 -9.31 1.82 13.90
C GLN A 400 -10.24 3.01 14.07
N ILE A 401 -9.66 4.20 14.05
CA ILE A 401 -10.40 5.47 14.00
C ILE A 401 -10.05 6.16 12.69
N ASN A 402 -11.08 6.59 11.95
CA ASN A 402 -10.99 7.39 10.71
C ASN A 402 -11.50 8.80 10.99
N PHE A 403 -10.81 9.83 10.51
CA PHE A 403 -11.16 11.25 10.71
C PHE A 403 -10.79 12.14 9.51
#